data_49628bad8315b46206e17f546be74b9e
#
_entry.id   49628bad8315b46206e17f546be74b9e
#
_cell.length_a   1.000
_cell.length_b   1.000
_cell.length_c   1.000
_cell.angle_alpha   90.00
_cell.angle_beta   90.00
_cell.angle_gamma   90.00
#
_symmetry.space_group_name_H-M   'P 1'
#
loop_
_entity.id
_entity.type
_entity.pdbx_description
1 polymer ?
#
loop_
_entity_poly.entity_id
_entity_poly.type
_entity_poly.pdbx_seq_one_letter_code
_entity_poly.pdbx_strand_id
1 'polypeptide(L)'
;MNPKLPFLAALCGITALAASPLRAADLPDPDGKPADMTKPVKVFILMGQSNMLGFGKIAGADKPGTLEHAVKTEKLYPFLVNDAGAWTERQDVRNVRVMVGRGGGMGVHNNEWLTITGKAIGPEIGIGHHVGNVLEEPVMILKSCIGNRGLGWDLLPPGSESFEHTSKDKKTGKETTWVYAGYKQSPNRWEKGTEPKPIGWYAGKQYDDDTANAKKVLEELDKYYPGGKGYEVAGFCWWQGDKDRYDEAHAARYEQNLVNLIKSLRKDFNAPKAPFVLATLGQTKKGDTGNDGMILDAMLAVDGESGKYPEFKGNVATVYAHPLSQGGASNGHYNGNAKTYMDVGLGMGEAMAKMLKSK
;
A
#
# COMPACT_ATOMS: atom_id res chain seq x y z
N MET A 1 -14.44 -71.13 -18.95
CA MET A 1 -13.17 -70.43 -19.23
C MET A 1 -13.51 -69.01 -19.53
N ASN A 2 -13.31 -68.10 -18.56
CA ASN A 2 -13.46 -66.64 -18.74
C ASN A 2 -12.10 -65.99 -18.59
N PRO A 3 -11.66 -65.17 -19.53
CA PRO A 3 -10.40 -64.41 -19.37
C PRO A 3 -10.63 -63.16 -18.55
N LYS A 4 -9.81 -63.01 -17.52
CA LYS A 4 -9.70 -61.78 -16.69
C LYS A 4 -8.95 -60.70 -17.45
N LEU A 5 -9.55 -59.53 -17.66
CA LEU A 5 -8.84 -58.29 -18.09
C LEU A 5 -8.09 -57.69 -16.88
N PRO A 6 -6.88 -57.16 -17.08
CA PRO A 6 -6.18 -56.40 -16.05
C PRO A 6 -6.67 -54.95 -16.00
N PHE A 7 -6.98 -54.50 -14.81
CA PHE A 7 -7.25 -53.09 -14.48
C PHE A 7 -5.95 -52.30 -14.54
N LEU A 8 -5.83 -51.38 -15.49
CA LEU A 8 -4.73 -50.45 -15.55
C LEU A 8 -5.09 -49.25 -14.63
N ALA A 9 -4.44 -49.14 -13.47
CA ALA A 9 -4.53 -47.97 -12.60
C ALA A 9 -3.67 -46.88 -13.17
N ALA A 10 -4.31 -45.82 -13.72
CA ALA A 10 -3.64 -44.62 -14.11
C ALA A 10 -3.29 -43.81 -12.86
N LEU A 11 -2.01 -43.78 -12.52
CA LEU A 11 -1.46 -42.93 -11.46
C LEU A 11 -1.35 -41.50 -12.00
N CYS A 12 -2.36 -40.63 -11.72
CA CYS A 12 -2.24 -39.20 -11.95
C CYS A 12 -1.26 -38.62 -10.92
N GLY A 13 -0.02 -38.46 -11.35
CA GLY A 13 0.98 -37.71 -10.61
C GLY A 13 0.61 -36.23 -10.56
N ILE A 14 0.10 -35.76 -9.43
CA ILE A 14 -0.04 -34.32 -9.14
C ILE A 14 1.37 -33.82 -8.86
N THR A 15 2.02 -33.23 -9.87
CA THR A 15 3.22 -32.42 -9.67
C THR A 15 2.78 -31.15 -8.95
N ALA A 16 2.93 -31.12 -7.63
CA ALA A 16 2.90 -29.88 -6.87
C ALA A 16 4.04 -29.00 -7.39
N LEU A 17 3.72 -27.99 -8.20
CA LEU A 17 4.62 -26.88 -8.42
C LEU A 17 4.85 -26.23 -7.06
N ALA A 18 5.99 -26.52 -6.44
CA ALA A 18 6.51 -25.74 -5.34
C ALA A 18 6.73 -24.33 -5.88
N ALA A 19 5.88 -23.39 -5.46
CA ALA A 19 6.14 -21.97 -5.67
C ALA A 19 7.46 -21.69 -4.97
N SER A 20 8.52 -21.49 -5.75
CA SER A 20 9.78 -20.94 -5.23
C SER A 20 9.44 -19.63 -4.52
N PRO A 21 10.01 -19.36 -3.33
CA PRO A 21 9.90 -18.04 -2.74
C PRO A 21 10.39 -17.06 -3.81
N LEU A 22 9.56 -16.05 -4.12
CA LEU A 22 9.94 -14.94 -4.98
C LEU A 22 11.27 -14.41 -4.42
N ARG A 23 12.38 -14.75 -5.06
CA ARG A 23 13.61 -14.00 -4.88
C ARG A 23 13.28 -12.58 -5.29
N ALA A 24 13.62 -11.61 -4.44
CA ALA A 24 13.63 -10.21 -4.84
C ALA A 24 14.25 -10.18 -6.24
N ALA A 25 13.46 -9.82 -7.25
CA ALA A 25 13.95 -9.83 -8.61
C ALA A 25 15.16 -8.90 -8.64
N ASP A 26 16.30 -9.41 -9.13
CA ASP A 26 17.49 -8.59 -9.33
C ASP A 26 17.12 -7.56 -10.41
N LEU A 27 16.73 -6.36 -9.93
CA LEU A 27 16.47 -5.25 -10.83
C LEU A 27 17.79 -4.81 -11.44
N PRO A 28 17.80 -4.37 -12.69
CA PRO A 28 18.99 -3.79 -13.28
C PRO A 28 19.41 -2.54 -12.50
N ASP A 29 20.70 -2.27 -12.47
CA ASP A 29 21.22 -1.05 -11.89
C ASP A 29 20.63 0.17 -12.59
N PRO A 30 20.28 1.23 -11.85
CA PRO A 30 19.87 2.48 -12.48
C PRO A 30 21.00 3.02 -13.37
N ASP A 31 20.65 3.43 -14.57
CA ASP A 31 21.65 3.96 -15.53
C ASP A 31 22.13 5.39 -15.20
N GLY A 32 21.54 6.02 -14.18
CA GLY A 32 21.84 7.39 -13.73
C GLY A 32 21.44 8.48 -14.72
N LYS A 33 20.72 8.15 -15.80
CA LYS A 33 20.27 9.11 -16.80
C LYS A 33 18.94 9.75 -16.39
N PRO A 34 18.75 11.03 -16.73
CA PRO A 34 17.45 11.66 -16.67
C PRO A 34 16.44 10.96 -17.58
N ALA A 35 15.16 10.99 -17.17
CA ALA A 35 14.05 10.51 -17.99
C ALA A 35 13.86 11.34 -19.27
N ASP A 36 13.00 10.86 -20.18
CA ASP A 36 12.54 11.62 -21.35
C ASP A 36 11.64 12.80 -20.91
N MET A 37 12.26 13.94 -20.66
CA MET A 37 11.61 15.18 -20.21
C MET A 37 10.68 15.83 -21.26
N THR A 38 10.52 15.24 -22.43
CA THR A 38 9.52 15.68 -23.43
C THR A 38 8.12 15.17 -23.10
N LYS A 39 8.03 14.14 -22.27
CA LYS A 39 6.79 13.48 -21.84
C LYS A 39 6.29 14.02 -20.49
N PRO A 40 4.98 13.85 -20.17
CA PRO A 40 4.45 14.25 -18.87
C PRO A 40 4.97 13.34 -17.75
N VAL A 41 5.07 13.89 -16.53
CA VAL A 41 5.46 13.17 -15.33
C VAL A 41 4.42 12.11 -14.98
N LYS A 42 4.81 10.84 -14.86
CA LYS A 42 3.98 9.73 -14.39
C LYS A 42 3.98 9.72 -12.87
N VAL A 43 2.85 10.06 -12.26
CA VAL A 43 2.71 10.20 -10.82
C VAL A 43 2.08 8.95 -10.22
N PHE A 44 2.74 8.36 -9.23
CA PHE A 44 2.21 7.28 -8.41
C PHE A 44 1.91 7.80 -7.01
N ILE A 45 0.62 7.80 -6.64
CA ILE A 45 0.17 8.33 -5.34
C ILE A 45 0.13 7.19 -4.32
N LEU A 46 0.93 7.33 -3.26
CA LEU A 46 1.04 6.37 -2.17
C LEU A 46 0.27 6.88 -0.96
N MET A 47 -0.75 6.15 -0.52
CA MET A 47 -1.57 6.45 0.65
C MET A 47 -1.68 5.25 1.59
N GLY A 48 -2.10 5.48 2.82
CA GLY A 48 -2.24 4.45 3.84
C GLY A 48 -1.97 4.98 5.23
N GLN A 49 -1.30 4.17 6.05
CA GLN A 49 -0.91 4.55 7.40
C GLN A 49 0.60 4.36 7.64
N SER A 50 1.02 4.11 8.86
CA SER A 50 2.43 4.01 9.26
C SER A 50 3.26 3.02 8.44
N ASN A 51 2.70 1.91 7.99
CA ASN A 51 3.43 0.97 7.12
C ASN A 51 3.76 1.59 5.75
N MET A 52 2.85 2.40 5.19
CA MET A 52 3.15 3.16 3.97
C MET A 52 4.17 4.28 4.23
N LEU A 53 4.15 4.92 5.42
CA LEU A 53 5.19 5.91 5.77
C LEU A 53 6.60 5.30 5.73
N GLY A 54 6.75 4.10 6.27
CA GLY A 54 8.00 3.38 6.33
C GLY A 54 8.77 3.57 7.64
N PHE A 55 9.24 2.45 8.18
CA PHE A 55 10.02 2.37 9.43
C PHE A 55 11.20 1.39 9.29
N GLY A 56 11.52 0.94 8.07
CA GLY A 56 12.66 0.06 7.80
C GLY A 56 13.98 0.76 8.11
N LYS A 57 14.67 0.36 9.19
CA LYS A 57 15.90 0.99 9.67
C LYS A 57 17.02 0.87 8.64
N ILE A 58 17.72 1.98 8.35
CA ILE A 58 18.81 2.01 7.38
C ILE A 58 20.12 1.52 8.01
N ALA A 59 20.61 2.16 9.08
CA ALA A 59 21.90 1.90 9.69
C ALA A 59 21.79 0.85 10.79
N GLY A 60 22.72 0.00 11.00
CA GLY A 60 24.10 -0.23 10.63
C GLY A 60 24.31 -1.63 10.05
N ALA A 61 25.39 -1.76 9.35
CA ALA A 61 25.72 -2.97 8.60
C ALA A 61 25.97 -4.23 9.45
N ASP A 62 26.29 -4.08 10.72
CA ASP A 62 26.47 -5.14 11.73
C ASP A 62 25.15 -5.60 12.38
N LYS A 63 24.02 -4.94 12.09
CA LYS A 63 22.73 -5.17 12.75
C LYS A 63 21.74 -5.89 11.82
N PRO A 64 21.43 -7.17 12.05
CA PRO A 64 20.41 -7.88 11.28
C PRO A 64 19.08 -7.12 11.23
N GLY A 65 18.44 -7.13 10.07
CA GLY A 65 17.16 -6.46 9.83
C GLY A 65 17.27 -4.99 9.41
N THR A 66 18.47 -4.39 9.41
CA THR A 66 18.69 -3.06 8.80
C THR A 66 18.95 -3.17 7.30
N LEU A 67 18.74 -2.08 6.57
CA LEU A 67 19.00 -2.03 5.12
C LEU A 67 20.49 -2.20 4.82
N GLU A 68 21.36 -1.53 5.59
CA GLU A 68 22.81 -1.70 5.42
C GLU A 68 23.28 -3.13 5.62
N HIS A 69 22.70 -3.84 6.60
CA HIS A 69 23.01 -5.26 6.79
C HIS A 69 22.55 -6.10 5.61
N ALA A 70 21.30 -5.89 5.15
CA ALA A 70 20.76 -6.60 4.01
C ALA A 70 21.61 -6.40 2.74
N VAL A 71 22.02 -5.15 2.46
CA VAL A 71 22.80 -4.82 1.25
C VAL A 71 24.28 -5.18 1.38
N LYS A 72 24.92 -4.73 2.48
CA LYS A 72 26.39 -4.83 2.59
C LYS A 72 26.85 -6.20 3.09
N THR A 73 26.04 -6.88 3.95
CA THR A 73 26.39 -8.18 4.54
C THR A 73 25.72 -9.35 3.84
N GLU A 74 24.38 -9.29 3.67
CA GLU A 74 23.62 -10.36 3.02
C GLU A 74 23.66 -10.29 1.47
N LYS A 75 24.17 -9.19 0.90
CA LYS A 75 24.27 -8.95 -0.54
C LYS A 75 22.92 -8.98 -1.26
N LEU A 76 21.87 -8.55 -0.56
CA LEU A 76 20.55 -8.36 -1.15
C LEU A 76 20.44 -6.97 -1.79
N TYR A 77 19.51 -6.83 -2.74
CA TYR A 77 19.21 -5.55 -3.42
C TYR A 77 20.43 -4.85 -4.03
N PRO A 78 21.21 -5.52 -4.90
CA PRO A 78 22.47 -4.98 -5.45
C PRO A 78 22.27 -3.64 -6.15
N PHE A 79 21.13 -3.40 -6.78
CA PHE A 79 20.77 -2.15 -7.46
C PHE A 79 20.70 -0.91 -6.54
N LEU A 80 20.73 -1.09 -5.22
CA LEU A 80 20.72 0.03 -4.26
C LEU A 80 22.08 0.65 -4.02
N VAL A 81 23.16 0.02 -4.47
CA VAL A 81 24.53 0.52 -4.31
C VAL A 81 25.26 0.49 -5.65
N ASN A 82 26.08 1.48 -5.88
CA ASN A 82 26.99 1.51 -7.05
C ASN A 82 28.30 0.76 -6.76
N ASP A 83 29.19 0.66 -7.75
CA ASP A 83 30.48 -0.02 -7.66
C ASP A 83 31.38 0.54 -6.54
N ALA A 84 31.20 1.80 -6.17
CA ALA A 84 31.93 2.43 -5.07
C ALA A 84 31.31 2.14 -3.69
N GLY A 85 30.19 1.37 -3.63
CA GLY A 85 29.45 1.05 -2.40
C GLY A 85 28.62 2.20 -1.83
N ALA A 86 28.44 3.29 -2.58
CA ALA A 86 27.52 4.38 -2.24
C ALA A 86 26.11 4.05 -2.67
N TRP A 87 25.10 4.63 -1.98
CA TRP A 87 23.70 4.50 -2.37
C TRP A 87 23.49 5.06 -3.77
N THR A 88 22.82 4.30 -4.64
CA THR A 88 22.43 4.76 -5.96
C THR A 88 21.39 5.87 -5.87
N GLU A 89 21.42 6.82 -6.79
CA GLU A 89 20.43 7.87 -6.97
C GLU A 89 19.81 7.73 -8.36
N ARG A 90 18.47 7.72 -8.42
CA ARG A 90 17.74 7.71 -9.68
C ARG A 90 17.43 9.14 -10.11
N GLN A 91 17.93 9.57 -11.24
CA GLN A 91 17.66 10.92 -11.80
C GLN A 91 16.39 10.97 -12.66
N ASP A 92 15.67 9.87 -12.78
CA ASP A 92 14.41 9.72 -13.49
C ASP A 92 13.20 9.64 -12.54
N VAL A 93 13.42 9.34 -11.24
CA VAL A 93 12.36 9.16 -10.23
C VAL A 93 12.51 10.14 -9.10
N ARG A 94 11.51 10.99 -8.89
CA ARG A 94 11.40 11.87 -7.70
C ARG A 94 10.68 11.15 -6.56
N ASN A 95 11.18 11.31 -5.36
CA ASN A 95 10.55 10.89 -4.11
C ASN A 95 10.02 12.11 -3.36
N VAL A 96 8.71 12.28 -3.36
CA VAL A 96 8.03 13.41 -2.69
C VAL A 96 7.15 12.85 -1.58
N ARG A 97 7.36 13.32 -0.34
CA ARG A 97 6.53 12.97 0.80
C ARG A 97 5.95 14.21 1.46
N VAL A 98 4.63 14.25 1.56
CA VAL A 98 3.87 15.30 2.23
C VAL A 98 2.97 14.71 3.33
N MET A 99 2.69 15.50 4.35
CA MET A 99 1.76 15.16 5.44
C MET A 99 1.09 16.43 5.94
N VAL A 100 -0.06 16.26 6.62
CA VAL A 100 -0.65 17.38 7.38
C VAL A 100 0.30 17.79 8.52
N GLY A 101 0.62 19.06 8.58
CA GLY A 101 1.44 19.64 9.64
C GLY A 101 0.67 19.79 10.96
N ARG A 102 1.37 20.01 12.08
CA ARG A 102 0.76 20.16 13.42
C ARG A 102 -0.22 21.32 13.54
N GLY A 103 -0.05 22.38 12.75
CA GLY A 103 -0.94 23.56 12.70
C GLY A 103 -1.99 23.50 11.59
N GLY A 104 -2.20 22.36 10.96
CA GLY A 104 -2.91 22.24 9.69
C GLY A 104 -2.01 22.60 8.51
N GLY A 105 -2.51 22.44 7.30
CA GLY A 105 -1.75 22.68 6.07
C GLY A 105 -0.75 21.57 5.76
N MET A 106 -0.08 21.69 4.63
CA MET A 106 0.84 20.68 4.10
C MET A 106 2.27 20.90 4.59
N GLY A 107 2.85 19.88 5.23
CA GLY A 107 4.29 19.79 5.49
C GLY A 107 4.99 18.91 4.44
N VAL A 108 6.13 19.37 3.91
CA VAL A 108 6.97 18.63 2.99
C VAL A 108 8.07 17.92 3.79
N HIS A 109 8.20 16.61 3.64
CA HIS A 109 9.16 15.80 4.38
C HIS A 109 10.26 15.22 3.51
N ASN A 110 9.96 14.90 2.24
CA ASN A 110 10.93 14.55 1.21
C ASN A 110 10.58 15.31 -0.07
N ASN A 111 11.61 15.76 -0.79
CA ASN A 111 11.53 16.31 -2.15
C ASN A 111 12.91 16.15 -2.81
N GLU A 112 13.24 14.92 -3.21
CA GLU A 112 14.57 14.54 -3.65
C GLU A 112 14.51 13.51 -4.79
N TRP A 113 15.59 13.29 -5.49
CA TRP A 113 15.72 12.13 -6.36
C TRP A 113 15.68 10.85 -5.53
N LEU A 114 15.09 9.78 -6.07
CA LEU A 114 14.92 8.54 -5.33
C LEU A 114 16.28 7.92 -4.99
N THR A 115 16.60 7.93 -3.72
CA THR A 115 17.81 7.33 -3.13
C THR A 115 17.54 6.96 -1.67
N ILE A 116 18.51 6.32 -1.02
CA ILE A 116 18.42 5.98 0.39
C ILE A 116 18.91 7.16 1.24
N THR A 117 17.99 7.80 1.95
CA THR A 117 18.28 8.96 2.82
C THR A 117 17.63 8.82 4.19
N GLY A 118 18.07 9.67 5.13
CA GLY A 118 17.48 9.72 6.47
C GLY A 118 17.80 8.51 7.36
N LYS A 119 16.81 8.08 8.16
CA LYS A 119 16.97 7.00 9.16
C LYS A 119 16.18 5.73 8.84
N ALA A 120 15.19 5.83 7.98
CA ALA A 120 14.31 4.72 7.66
C ALA A 120 13.78 4.82 6.23
N ILE A 121 13.51 3.67 5.64
CA ILE A 121 12.86 3.50 4.35
C ILE A 121 11.41 3.02 4.52
N GLY A 122 10.62 3.22 3.49
CA GLY A 122 9.31 2.59 3.29
C GLY A 122 9.25 1.85 1.95
N PRO A 123 8.05 1.46 1.49
CA PRO A 123 7.86 0.72 0.25
C PRO A 123 8.17 1.55 -1.00
N GLU A 124 8.25 2.89 -0.89
CA GLU A 124 8.55 3.80 -2.02
C GLU A 124 9.81 3.44 -2.76
N ILE A 125 10.81 2.88 -2.05
CA ILE A 125 12.09 2.51 -2.67
C ILE A 125 11.87 1.39 -3.68
N GLY A 126 11.28 0.27 -3.27
CA GLY A 126 11.01 -0.85 -4.16
C GLY A 126 10.03 -0.50 -5.29
N ILE A 127 8.97 0.27 -4.97
CA ILE A 127 8.01 0.74 -5.96
C ILE A 127 8.72 1.60 -7.03
N GLY A 128 9.49 2.61 -6.59
CA GLY A 128 10.14 3.56 -7.47
C GLY A 128 11.18 2.92 -8.39
N HIS A 129 11.96 1.96 -7.89
CA HIS A 129 12.89 1.21 -8.73
C HIS A 129 12.18 0.40 -9.82
N HIS A 130 11.07 -0.29 -9.49
CA HIS A 130 10.33 -1.06 -10.50
C HIS A 130 9.69 -0.18 -11.57
N VAL A 131 8.97 0.88 -11.17
CA VAL A 131 8.28 1.73 -12.13
C VAL A 131 9.26 2.55 -12.98
N GLY A 132 10.35 3.04 -12.38
CA GLY A 132 11.40 3.74 -13.11
C GLY A 132 12.12 2.85 -14.15
N ASN A 133 12.24 1.55 -13.89
CA ASN A 133 12.87 0.61 -14.86
C ASN A 133 11.96 0.24 -16.04
N VAL A 134 10.67 0.55 -16.00
CA VAL A 134 9.73 0.20 -17.08
C VAL A 134 9.16 1.41 -17.80
N LEU A 135 9.41 2.62 -17.29
CA LEU A 135 8.96 3.86 -17.88
C LEU A 135 10.15 4.68 -18.38
N GLU A 136 10.04 5.21 -19.57
CA GLU A 136 10.98 6.21 -20.10
C GLU A 136 10.58 7.64 -19.67
N GLU A 137 9.32 7.81 -19.29
CA GLU A 137 8.77 9.06 -18.79
C GLU A 137 9.35 9.42 -17.42
N PRO A 138 9.41 10.72 -17.07
CA PRO A 138 9.74 11.16 -15.72
C PRO A 138 8.72 10.60 -14.71
N VAL A 139 9.20 10.10 -13.58
CA VAL A 139 8.39 9.42 -12.56
C VAL A 139 8.40 10.22 -11.25
N MET A 140 7.24 10.40 -10.63
CA MET A 140 7.11 10.92 -9.27
C MET A 140 6.43 9.87 -8.38
N ILE A 141 7.10 9.46 -7.33
CA ILE A 141 6.52 8.74 -6.20
C ILE A 141 6.04 9.78 -5.20
N LEU A 142 4.73 9.99 -5.13
CA LEU A 142 4.10 11.00 -4.27
C LEU A 142 3.42 10.31 -3.09
N LYS A 143 4.07 10.35 -1.93
CA LYS A 143 3.52 9.81 -0.69
C LYS A 143 2.78 10.88 0.09
N SER A 144 1.46 10.71 0.26
CA SER A 144 0.60 11.57 1.08
C SER A 144 -0.16 10.70 2.07
N CYS A 145 0.36 10.59 3.29
CA CYS A 145 -0.22 9.77 4.35
C CYS A 145 0.35 10.11 5.72
N ILE A 146 -0.37 9.71 6.78
CA ILE A 146 0.07 9.84 8.17
C ILE A 146 -0.19 8.53 8.94
N GLY A 147 0.54 8.29 10.02
CA GLY A 147 0.40 7.08 10.84
C GLY A 147 -0.90 7.01 11.64
N ASN A 148 -1.27 5.79 12.07
CA ASN A 148 -2.37 5.49 12.99
C ASN A 148 -3.74 6.01 12.49
N ARG A 149 -4.07 5.73 11.22
CA ARG A 149 -5.34 6.10 10.57
C ARG A 149 -6.09 4.87 10.08
N GLY A 150 -7.39 4.81 10.39
CA GLY A 150 -8.32 3.75 9.97
C GLY A 150 -9.07 4.10 8.70
N LEU A 151 -9.29 3.10 7.84
CA LEU A 151 -10.13 3.25 6.66
C LEU A 151 -11.61 3.41 7.03
N GLY A 152 -12.03 2.79 8.15
CA GLY A 152 -13.40 2.88 8.64
C GLY A 152 -13.77 4.22 9.27
N TRP A 153 -12.79 5.10 9.53
CA TRP A 153 -13.02 6.40 10.14
C TRP A 153 -12.20 7.52 9.50
N ASP A 154 -10.90 7.56 9.78
CA ASP A 154 -10.04 8.70 9.40
C ASP A 154 -9.93 8.87 7.88
N LEU A 155 -9.80 7.76 7.16
CA LEU A 155 -9.59 7.68 5.72
C LEU A 155 -10.85 7.25 4.96
N LEU A 156 -12.02 7.34 5.61
CA LEU A 156 -13.29 6.91 5.01
C LEU A 156 -13.56 7.72 3.73
N PRO A 157 -13.67 7.07 2.57
CA PRO A 157 -13.76 7.80 1.30
C PRO A 157 -15.17 8.34 1.04
N PRO A 158 -15.33 9.35 0.16
CA PRO A 158 -16.62 9.80 -0.31
C PRO A 158 -17.53 8.67 -0.79
N GLY A 159 -18.84 8.79 -0.54
CA GLY A 159 -19.83 7.77 -0.90
C GLY A 159 -19.96 6.63 0.12
N SER A 160 -19.21 6.67 1.21
CA SER A 160 -19.39 5.73 2.32
C SER A 160 -20.54 6.18 3.22
N GLU A 161 -21.54 5.33 3.33
CA GLU A 161 -22.75 5.58 4.15
C GLU A 161 -22.54 5.19 5.59
N SER A 162 -23.34 5.79 6.50
CA SER A 162 -23.46 5.32 7.87
C SER A 162 -24.10 3.93 7.92
N PHE A 163 -23.76 3.15 8.94
CA PHE A 163 -24.31 1.80 9.13
C PHE A 163 -24.47 1.46 10.61
N GLU A 164 -25.33 0.50 10.89
CA GLU A 164 -25.56 0.00 12.25
C GLU A 164 -24.73 -1.27 12.48
N HIS A 165 -24.17 -1.38 13.69
CA HIS A 165 -23.49 -2.58 14.16
C HIS A 165 -23.86 -2.83 15.63
N THR A 166 -24.32 -4.06 15.93
CA THR A 166 -24.60 -4.47 17.30
C THR A 166 -23.41 -5.21 17.88
N SER A 167 -22.88 -4.69 18.97
CA SER A 167 -21.81 -5.33 19.72
C SER A 167 -22.28 -5.80 21.08
N LYS A 168 -21.68 -6.89 21.56
CA LYS A 168 -21.94 -7.44 22.89
C LYS A 168 -20.76 -7.18 23.80
N ASP A 169 -21.00 -6.51 24.90
CA ASP A 169 -19.97 -6.31 25.93
C ASP A 169 -19.56 -7.67 26.52
N LYS A 170 -18.28 -7.99 26.44
CA LYS A 170 -17.75 -9.30 26.86
C LYS A 170 -17.84 -9.55 28.36
N LYS A 171 -17.93 -8.50 29.19
CA LYS A 171 -17.99 -8.63 30.66
C LYS A 171 -19.41 -8.68 31.17
N THR A 172 -20.28 -7.84 30.65
CA THR A 172 -21.67 -7.69 31.11
C THR A 172 -22.70 -8.48 30.31
N GLY A 173 -22.31 -8.90 29.07
CA GLY A 173 -23.24 -9.52 28.14
C GLY A 173 -24.25 -8.56 27.51
N LYS A 174 -24.20 -7.26 27.83
CA LYS A 174 -25.13 -6.25 27.32
C LYS A 174 -24.88 -6.06 25.81
N GLU A 175 -25.94 -6.12 25.04
CA GLU A 175 -25.93 -5.76 23.61
C GLU A 175 -26.20 -4.26 23.43
N THR A 176 -25.45 -3.62 22.59
CA THR A 176 -25.62 -2.21 22.22
C THR A 176 -25.51 -2.06 20.73
N THR A 177 -26.50 -1.43 20.10
CA THR A 177 -26.46 -1.09 18.68
C THR A 177 -25.89 0.31 18.52
N TRP A 178 -24.81 0.39 17.75
CA TRP A 178 -24.11 1.62 17.41
C TRP A 178 -24.42 2.01 15.97
N VAL A 179 -24.56 3.31 15.74
CA VAL A 179 -24.54 3.88 14.39
C VAL A 179 -23.11 4.37 14.14
N TYR A 180 -22.45 3.81 13.15
CA TYR A 180 -21.13 4.23 12.69
C TYR A 180 -21.27 5.32 11.63
N ALA A 181 -20.41 6.32 11.71
CA ALA A 181 -20.46 7.50 10.85
C ALA A 181 -20.21 7.15 9.37
N GLY A 182 -21.01 7.72 8.50
CA GLY A 182 -20.71 7.84 7.07
C GLY A 182 -19.78 9.02 6.80
N TYR A 183 -19.31 9.13 5.55
CA TYR A 183 -18.40 10.20 5.15
C TYR A 183 -18.92 11.60 5.53
N LYS A 184 -18.05 12.40 6.14
CA LYS A 184 -18.31 13.74 6.73
C LYS A 184 -19.20 13.79 7.95
N GLN A 185 -19.62 12.67 8.49
CA GLN A 185 -20.35 12.65 9.77
C GLN A 185 -19.38 12.62 10.96
N SER A 186 -19.88 12.98 12.16
CA SER A 186 -19.15 13.03 13.43
C SER A 186 -20.13 12.80 14.59
N PRO A 187 -19.74 12.11 15.67
CA PRO A 187 -18.43 11.45 15.92
C PRO A 187 -18.29 10.12 15.19
N ASN A 188 -17.21 9.35 15.44
CA ASN A 188 -16.96 8.03 14.81
C ASN A 188 -18.18 7.09 14.91
N ARG A 189 -18.82 7.04 16.09
CA ARG A 189 -20.05 6.29 16.31
C ARG A 189 -20.86 6.88 17.48
N TRP A 190 -22.16 6.58 17.52
CA TRP A 190 -23.05 6.91 18.61
C TRP A 190 -24.06 5.77 18.86
N GLU A 191 -24.61 5.69 20.05
CA GLU A 191 -25.62 4.68 20.38
C GLU A 191 -26.91 4.97 19.60
N LYS A 192 -27.50 3.94 18.99
CA LYS A 192 -28.74 4.06 18.22
C LYS A 192 -29.86 4.67 19.10
N GLY A 193 -30.55 5.67 18.55
CA GLY A 193 -31.58 6.39 19.23
C GLY A 193 -31.10 7.57 20.10
N THR A 194 -29.77 7.84 20.11
CA THR A 194 -29.22 9.04 20.74
C THR A 194 -28.80 10.07 19.70
N GLU A 195 -28.75 11.34 20.07
CA GLU A 195 -28.23 12.41 19.23
C GLU A 195 -26.72 12.34 19.18
N PRO A 196 -26.10 12.33 17.95
CA PRO A 196 -24.65 12.40 17.81
C PRO A 196 -24.11 13.72 18.34
N LYS A 197 -23.01 13.66 19.10
CA LYS A 197 -22.28 14.84 19.58
C LYS A 197 -21.02 15.02 18.75
N PRO A 198 -21.02 15.91 17.75
CA PRO A 198 -19.87 16.13 16.88
C PRO A 198 -18.62 16.53 17.68
N ILE A 199 -17.48 16.07 17.17
CA ILE A 199 -16.14 16.42 17.68
C ILE A 199 -15.38 17.21 16.61
N GLY A 200 -14.20 17.75 16.94
CA GLY A 200 -13.36 18.49 15.97
C GLY A 200 -12.77 17.63 14.82
N TRP A 201 -13.27 16.42 14.64
CA TRP A 201 -12.87 15.47 13.59
C TRP A 201 -14.12 14.82 12.98
N TYR A 202 -14.06 14.48 11.69
CA TYR A 202 -15.15 13.81 10.96
C TYR A 202 -14.65 12.61 10.17
N ALA A 203 -15.54 11.71 9.81
CA ALA A 203 -15.27 10.54 8.99
C ALA A 203 -14.75 10.97 7.60
N GLY A 204 -13.53 10.54 7.28
CA GLY A 204 -12.87 10.88 6.02
C GLY A 204 -12.01 12.14 6.07
N LYS A 205 -11.85 12.79 7.22
CA LYS A 205 -11.03 14.01 7.29
C LYS A 205 -9.60 13.79 6.81
N GLN A 206 -8.97 12.67 7.18
CA GLN A 206 -7.61 12.36 6.71
C GLN A 206 -7.57 12.05 5.21
N TYR A 207 -8.63 11.42 4.66
CA TYR A 207 -8.77 11.25 3.21
C TYR A 207 -8.78 12.60 2.49
N ASP A 208 -9.58 13.55 2.98
CA ASP A 208 -9.67 14.90 2.41
C ASP A 208 -8.33 15.64 2.52
N ASP A 209 -7.66 15.55 3.67
CA ASP A 209 -6.36 16.20 3.90
C ASP A 209 -5.26 15.61 2.99
N ASP A 210 -5.17 14.28 2.89
CA ASP A 210 -4.14 13.60 2.09
C ASP A 210 -4.34 13.84 0.59
N THR A 211 -5.59 13.80 0.11
CA THR A 211 -5.90 14.08 -1.29
C THR A 211 -5.66 15.55 -1.64
N ALA A 212 -6.01 16.49 -0.75
CA ALA A 212 -5.73 17.91 -0.93
C ALA A 212 -4.22 18.20 -0.99
N ASN A 213 -3.43 17.58 -0.09
CA ASN A 213 -1.99 17.71 -0.10
C ASN A 213 -1.36 17.17 -1.40
N ALA A 214 -1.82 15.99 -1.85
CA ALA A 214 -1.34 15.44 -3.12
C ALA A 214 -1.69 16.35 -4.31
N LYS A 215 -2.91 16.88 -4.37
CA LYS A 215 -3.32 17.84 -5.42
C LYS A 215 -2.47 19.09 -5.42
N LYS A 216 -2.16 19.64 -4.24
CA LYS A 216 -1.29 20.82 -4.10
C LYS A 216 0.12 20.57 -4.65
N VAL A 217 0.70 19.37 -4.44
CA VAL A 217 1.98 19.00 -5.07
C VAL A 217 1.86 19.00 -6.59
N LEU A 218 0.77 18.46 -7.13
CA LEU A 218 0.54 18.40 -8.58
C LEU A 218 0.29 19.78 -9.21
N GLU A 219 -0.36 20.70 -8.49
CA GLU A 219 -0.56 22.09 -8.89
C GLU A 219 0.76 22.88 -8.94
N GLU A 220 1.72 22.54 -8.04
CA GLU A 220 3.05 23.16 -7.96
C GLU A 220 4.13 22.24 -8.60
N LEU A 221 3.81 21.51 -9.69
CA LEU A 221 4.64 20.43 -10.24
C LEU A 221 6.13 20.80 -10.40
N ASP A 222 6.44 21.96 -10.96
CA ASP A 222 7.83 22.39 -11.23
C ASP A 222 8.69 22.48 -9.96
N LYS A 223 8.08 22.76 -8.81
CA LYS A 223 8.74 22.76 -7.50
C LYS A 223 9.15 21.37 -7.06
N TYR A 224 8.38 20.35 -7.43
CA TYR A 224 8.56 18.97 -6.97
C TYR A 224 9.21 18.09 -8.04
N TYR A 225 9.04 18.44 -9.31
CA TYR A 225 9.72 17.82 -10.44
C TYR A 225 10.20 18.92 -11.40
N PRO A 226 11.40 19.50 -11.16
CA PRO A 226 11.91 20.61 -11.96
C PRO A 226 11.99 20.28 -13.45
N GLY A 227 11.43 21.14 -14.29
CA GLY A 227 11.36 20.94 -15.74
C GLY A 227 10.28 19.99 -16.24
N GLY A 228 9.42 19.49 -15.36
CA GLY A 228 8.31 18.62 -15.71
C GLY A 228 7.26 19.32 -16.57
N LYS A 229 6.84 18.70 -17.69
CA LYS A 229 5.87 19.27 -18.64
C LYS A 229 4.48 18.69 -18.45
N GLY A 230 3.83 19.02 -17.32
CA GLY A 230 2.55 18.43 -16.95
C GLY A 230 2.70 17.05 -16.32
N TYR A 231 1.59 16.46 -15.92
CA TYR A 231 1.58 15.15 -15.25
C TYR A 231 0.40 14.30 -15.68
N GLU A 232 0.52 13.00 -15.41
CA GLU A 232 -0.54 12.01 -15.45
C GLU A 232 -0.49 11.18 -14.16
N VAL A 233 -1.62 11.02 -13.46
CA VAL A 233 -1.70 10.07 -12.34
C VAL A 233 -1.74 8.66 -12.92
N ALA A 234 -0.59 7.99 -12.87
CA ALA A 234 -0.35 6.71 -13.51
C ALA A 234 -0.73 5.51 -12.63
N GLY A 235 -0.85 5.69 -11.31
CA GLY A 235 -1.24 4.61 -10.40
C GLY A 235 -1.40 5.05 -8.96
N PHE A 236 -1.99 4.14 -8.16
CA PHE A 236 -2.16 4.32 -6.71
C PHE A 236 -1.57 3.12 -5.97
N CYS A 237 -0.97 3.37 -4.80
CA CYS A 237 -0.49 2.33 -3.91
C CYS A 237 -1.07 2.53 -2.50
N TRP A 238 -1.46 1.42 -1.85
CA TRP A 238 -2.13 1.42 -0.56
C TRP A 238 -1.54 0.39 0.40
N TRP A 239 -1.10 0.83 1.60
CA TRP A 239 -0.70 -0.09 2.66
C TRP A 239 -1.24 0.39 4.00
N GLN A 240 -2.38 -0.20 4.40
CA GLN A 240 -3.15 0.18 5.57
C GLN A 240 -3.94 -1.06 6.06
N GLY A 241 -4.63 -0.98 7.18
CA GLY A 241 -5.49 -2.03 7.75
C GLY A 241 -5.25 -2.25 9.24
N ASP A 242 -4.05 -1.93 9.74
CA ASP A 242 -3.70 -2.20 11.13
C ASP A 242 -4.60 -1.48 12.13
N LYS A 243 -5.05 -0.26 11.84
CA LYS A 243 -5.94 0.49 12.72
C LYS A 243 -7.35 -0.10 12.78
N ASP A 244 -7.87 -0.57 11.67
CA ASP A 244 -9.24 -1.08 11.56
C ASP A 244 -9.44 -2.43 12.26
N ARG A 245 -8.39 -3.25 12.40
CA ARG A 245 -8.48 -4.55 13.07
C ARG A 245 -8.82 -4.46 14.57
N TYR A 246 -8.74 -3.28 15.17
CA TYR A 246 -9.11 -3.06 16.58
C TYR A 246 -10.61 -2.75 16.79
N ASP A 247 -11.39 -2.62 15.71
CA ASP A 247 -12.82 -2.39 15.74
C ASP A 247 -13.53 -3.36 14.79
N GLU A 248 -14.38 -4.23 15.33
CA GLU A 248 -15.06 -5.29 14.56
C GLU A 248 -15.95 -4.72 13.45
N ALA A 249 -16.62 -3.60 13.72
CA ALA A 249 -17.48 -2.96 12.74
C ALA A 249 -16.68 -2.37 11.58
N HIS A 250 -15.50 -1.77 11.86
CA HIS A 250 -14.60 -1.29 10.82
C HIS A 250 -14.01 -2.44 10.01
N ALA A 251 -13.61 -3.54 10.67
CA ALA A 251 -13.10 -4.73 9.99
C ALA A 251 -14.17 -5.35 9.07
N ALA A 252 -15.42 -5.45 9.54
CA ALA A 252 -16.54 -6.00 8.76
C ALA A 252 -16.91 -5.13 7.54
N ARG A 253 -16.65 -3.82 7.59
CA ARG A 253 -16.93 -2.89 6.47
C ARG A 253 -15.69 -2.58 5.62
N TYR A 254 -14.55 -3.17 5.93
CA TYR A 254 -13.29 -2.84 5.29
C TYR A 254 -13.32 -3.04 3.77
N GLU A 255 -13.91 -4.13 3.28
CA GLU A 255 -14.04 -4.42 1.85
C GLU A 255 -14.82 -3.34 1.11
N GLN A 256 -16.01 -2.99 1.63
CA GLN A 256 -16.85 -1.95 1.01
C GLN A 256 -16.14 -0.60 0.99
N ASN A 257 -15.48 -0.23 2.08
CA ASN A 257 -14.74 1.01 2.19
C ASN A 257 -13.54 1.02 1.23
N LEU A 258 -12.86 -0.12 1.05
CA LEU A 258 -11.73 -0.25 0.12
C LEU A 258 -12.17 -0.12 -1.34
N VAL A 259 -13.32 -0.70 -1.72
CA VAL A 259 -13.92 -0.51 -3.05
C VAL A 259 -14.26 0.96 -3.28
N ASN A 260 -14.87 1.63 -2.30
CA ASN A 260 -15.19 3.05 -2.37
C ASN A 260 -13.91 3.90 -2.48
N LEU A 261 -12.84 3.53 -1.74
CA LEU A 261 -11.54 4.21 -1.80
C LEU A 261 -10.93 4.17 -3.20
N ILE A 262 -10.89 2.98 -3.81
CA ILE A 262 -10.35 2.80 -5.17
C ILE A 262 -11.11 3.67 -6.17
N LYS A 263 -12.45 3.64 -6.11
CA LYS A 263 -13.31 4.43 -7.00
C LYS A 263 -13.16 5.93 -6.76
N SER A 264 -13.11 6.36 -5.50
CA SER A 264 -13.00 7.78 -5.13
C SER A 264 -11.65 8.37 -5.54
N LEU A 265 -10.53 7.68 -5.28
CA LEU A 265 -9.21 8.15 -5.72
C LEU A 265 -9.13 8.29 -7.24
N ARG A 266 -9.62 7.30 -7.99
CA ARG A 266 -9.67 7.39 -9.45
C ARG A 266 -10.50 8.57 -9.95
N LYS A 267 -11.62 8.87 -9.29
CA LYS A 267 -12.47 10.03 -9.60
C LYS A 267 -11.77 11.34 -9.23
N ASP A 268 -11.25 11.45 -8.02
CA ASP A 268 -10.69 12.69 -7.46
C ASP A 268 -9.45 13.17 -8.19
N PHE A 269 -8.68 12.24 -8.77
CA PHE A 269 -7.49 12.52 -9.57
C PHE A 269 -7.71 12.38 -11.08
N ASN A 270 -8.97 12.29 -11.54
CA ASN A 270 -9.31 12.11 -12.96
C ASN A 270 -8.52 11.01 -13.66
N ALA A 271 -8.35 9.87 -12.97
CA ALA A 271 -7.55 8.74 -13.42
C ALA A 271 -8.35 7.42 -13.41
N PRO A 272 -9.48 7.33 -14.18
CA PRO A 272 -10.47 6.25 -14.05
C PRO A 272 -9.93 4.86 -14.34
N LYS A 273 -8.82 4.76 -15.08
CA LYS A 273 -8.16 3.50 -15.45
C LYS A 273 -6.82 3.29 -14.76
N ALA A 274 -6.42 4.17 -13.84
CA ALA A 274 -5.14 4.03 -13.16
C ALA A 274 -5.08 2.73 -12.36
N PRO A 275 -4.01 1.94 -12.49
CA PRO A 275 -3.78 0.77 -11.65
C PRO A 275 -3.80 1.13 -10.16
N PHE A 276 -4.29 0.18 -9.35
CA PHE A 276 -4.29 0.29 -7.91
C PHE A 276 -3.63 -0.95 -7.31
N VAL A 277 -2.55 -0.76 -6.57
CA VAL A 277 -1.84 -1.85 -5.90
C VAL A 277 -1.96 -1.69 -4.40
N LEU A 278 -2.35 -2.74 -3.70
CA LEU A 278 -2.39 -2.75 -2.24
C LEU A 278 -1.53 -3.89 -1.67
N ALA A 279 -1.05 -3.70 -0.43
CA ALA A 279 -0.36 -4.74 0.32
C ALA A 279 -1.16 -5.13 1.56
N THR A 280 -1.21 -6.43 1.87
CA THR A 280 -1.86 -6.94 3.08
C THR A 280 -1.01 -6.68 4.32
N LEU A 281 -1.57 -6.96 5.51
CA LEU A 281 -0.79 -6.93 6.76
C LEU A 281 0.10 -8.17 6.84
N GLY A 282 1.38 -7.98 7.18
CA GLY A 282 2.37 -9.05 7.14
C GLY A 282 2.18 -10.15 8.17
N GLN A 283 1.54 -9.87 9.31
CA GLN A 283 1.28 -10.89 10.33
C GLN A 283 0.11 -11.80 9.99
N THR A 284 -0.80 -11.40 9.09
CA THR A 284 -2.05 -12.10 8.85
C THR A 284 -1.88 -13.19 7.77
N LYS A 285 -2.30 -14.40 8.09
CA LYS A 285 -2.23 -15.58 7.19
C LYS A 285 -3.58 -15.86 6.55
N LYS A 286 -3.55 -16.42 5.35
CA LYS A 286 -4.76 -16.98 4.72
C LYS A 286 -5.38 -18.04 5.65
N GLY A 287 -6.67 -17.90 5.93
CA GLY A 287 -7.40 -18.73 6.87
C GLY A 287 -7.42 -18.24 8.32
N ASP A 288 -6.73 -17.14 8.65
CA ASP A 288 -6.90 -16.48 9.94
C ASP A 288 -8.35 -15.97 10.07
N THR A 289 -8.84 -15.93 11.31
CA THR A 289 -10.21 -15.52 11.66
C THR A 289 -10.21 -14.21 12.44
N GLY A 290 -11.42 -13.75 12.81
CA GLY A 290 -11.60 -12.49 13.52
C GLY A 290 -11.28 -11.27 12.63
N ASN A 291 -11.01 -10.14 13.26
CA ASN A 291 -10.83 -8.88 12.53
C ASN A 291 -9.64 -8.90 11.57
N ASP A 292 -8.54 -9.55 11.93
CA ASP A 292 -7.36 -9.71 11.07
C ASP A 292 -7.71 -10.51 9.81
N GLY A 293 -8.44 -11.62 9.96
CA GLY A 293 -8.92 -12.44 8.84
C GLY A 293 -9.88 -11.66 7.95
N MET A 294 -10.88 -10.96 8.51
CA MET A 294 -11.82 -10.15 7.75
C MET A 294 -11.11 -9.09 6.88
N ILE A 295 -10.11 -8.41 7.42
CA ILE A 295 -9.34 -7.40 6.67
C ILE A 295 -8.51 -8.06 5.56
N LEU A 296 -7.88 -9.19 5.83
CA LEU A 296 -7.14 -9.93 4.80
C LEU A 296 -8.06 -10.38 3.67
N ASP A 297 -9.20 -11.00 4.02
CA ASP A 297 -10.18 -11.47 3.04
C ASP A 297 -10.73 -10.32 2.19
N ALA A 298 -11.00 -9.16 2.82
CA ALA A 298 -11.40 -7.94 2.12
C ALA A 298 -10.35 -7.44 1.12
N MET A 299 -9.07 -7.47 1.51
CA MET A 299 -7.97 -7.07 0.64
C MET A 299 -7.77 -8.06 -0.53
N LEU A 300 -7.95 -9.34 -0.29
CA LEU A 300 -7.88 -10.37 -1.34
C LEU A 300 -9.11 -10.33 -2.26
N ALA A 301 -10.29 -9.97 -1.73
CA ALA A 301 -11.52 -9.88 -2.50
C ALA A 301 -11.49 -8.79 -3.58
N VAL A 302 -10.81 -7.68 -3.34
CA VAL A 302 -10.70 -6.58 -4.32
C VAL A 302 -9.62 -6.82 -5.38
N ASP A 303 -8.79 -7.85 -5.24
CA ASP A 303 -7.83 -8.25 -6.25
C ASP A 303 -8.54 -8.53 -7.59
N GLY A 304 -8.01 -7.99 -8.67
CA GLY A 304 -8.61 -8.15 -10.00
C GLY A 304 -8.71 -9.59 -10.47
N GLU A 305 -7.84 -10.47 -9.98
CA GLU A 305 -7.85 -11.90 -10.29
C GLU A 305 -8.83 -12.69 -9.41
N SER A 306 -9.38 -12.09 -8.34
CA SER A 306 -10.41 -12.73 -7.50
C SER A 306 -11.72 -12.96 -8.25
N GLY A 307 -12.00 -12.14 -9.25
CA GLY A 307 -13.24 -12.16 -10.03
C GLY A 307 -14.47 -11.59 -9.30
N LYS A 308 -14.34 -11.15 -8.03
CA LYS A 308 -15.46 -10.60 -7.26
C LYS A 308 -15.92 -9.24 -7.78
N TYR A 309 -14.99 -8.45 -8.28
CA TYR A 309 -15.24 -7.12 -8.85
C TYR A 309 -14.75 -7.09 -10.30
N PRO A 310 -15.61 -7.35 -11.29
CA PRO A 310 -15.21 -7.41 -12.71
C PRO A 310 -14.52 -6.13 -13.22
N GLU A 311 -14.90 -4.97 -12.68
CA GLU A 311 -14.30 -3.68 -13.01
C GLU A 311 -12.85 -3.52 -12.52
N PHE A 312 -12.39 -4.40 -11.62
CA PHE A 312 -11.02 -4.39 -11.10
C PHE A 312 -10.08 -5.33 -11.85
N LYS A 313 -10.62 -6.15 -12.76
CA LYS A 313 -9.82 -7.09 -13.54
C LYS A 313 -8.72 -6.39 -14.34
N GLY A 314 -7.46 -6.82 -14.11
CA GLY A 314 -6.27 -6.28 -14.78
C GLY A 314 -5.87 -4.87 -14.36
N ASN A 315 -6.53 -4.26 -13.35
CA ASN A 315 -6.22 -2.91 -12.91
C ASN A 315 -6.23 -2.72 -11.38
N VAL A 316 -6.46 -3.78 -10.61
CA VAL A 316 -6.24 -3.83 -9.14
C VAL A 316 -5.45 -5.10 -8.82
N ALA A 317 -4.41 -4.96 -8.02
CA ALA A 317 -3.60 -6.10 -7.57
C ALA A 317 -3.34 -6.03 -6.06
N THR A 318 -3.39 -7.19 -5.40
CA THR A 318 -3.11 -7.34 -3.97
C THR A 318 -1.82 -8.11 -3.75
N VAL A 319 -0.84 -7.46 -3.13
CA VAL A 319 0.40 -8.10 -2.69
C VAL A 319 0.15 -8.77 -1.33
N TYR A 320 0.22 -10.10 -1.31
CA TYR A 320 0.13 -10.86 -0.07
C TYR A 320 1.45 -10.75 0.70
N ALA A 321 1.48 -9.85 1.70
CA ALA A 321 2.71 -9.45 2.38
C ALA A 321 3.20 -10.44 3.44
N HIS A 322 2.40 -11.44 3.85
CA HIS A 322 2.79 -12.38 4.91
C HIS A 322 4.13 -13.08 4.66
N PRO A 323 4.37 -13.70 3.49
CA PRO A 323 5.65 -14.38 3.22
C PRO A 323 6.82 -13.40 3.02
N LEU A 324 6.54 -12.14 2.76
CA LEU A 324 7.54 -11.08 2.56
C LEU A 324 7.94 -10.39 3.86
N SER A 325 7.19 -10.63 4.95
CA SER A 325 7.32 -9.87 6.19
C SER A 325 8.14 -10.59 7.23
N GLN A 326 9.06 -9.86 7.84
CA GLN A 326 9.95 -10.29 8.92
C GLN A 326 9.92 -9.26 10.05
N GLY A 327 10.38 -9.63 11.24
CA GLY A 327 10.55 -8.71 12.37
C GLY A 327 9.32 -8.53 13.26
N GLY A 328 8.18 -9.19 12.96
CA GLY A 328 7.00 -9.14 13.81
C GLY A 328 5.77 -8.52 13.13
N ALA A 329 4.82 -8.01 13.92
CA ALA A 329 3.55 -7.53 13.42
C ALA A 329 3.57 -6.06 12.97
N SER A 330 2.58 -5.69 12.17
CA SER A 330 2.42 -4.36 11.56
C SER A 330 2.25 -3.23 12.58
N ASN A 331 1.60 -3.49 13.73
CA ASN A 331 1.46 -2.51 14.81
C ASN A 331 2.79 -2.13 15.47
N GLY A 332 3.76 -3.05 15.48
CA GLY A 332 5.14 -2.82 15.90
C GLY A 332 6.04 -2.39 14.74
N HIS A 333 5.47 -2.06 13.58
CA HIS A 333 6.21 -1.67 12.36
C HIS A 333 7.30 -2.69 12.00
N TYR A 334 6.99 -3.98 12.17
CA TYR A 334 7.93 -5.09 11.91
C TYR A 334 9.27 -4.93 12.64
N ASN A 335 9.26 -4.28 13.82
CA ASN A 335 10.45 -3.88 14.60
C ASN A 335 11.48 -3.07 13.80
N GLY A 336 11.03 -2.42 12.74
CA GLY A 336 11.88 -1.65 11.83
C GLY A 336 12.71 -2.52 10.89
N ASN A 337 12.26 -3.74 10.59
CA ASN A 337 12.94 -4.64 9.63
C ASN A 337 12.87 -4.06 8.22
N ALA A 338 14.02 -3.66 7.68
CA ALA A 338 14.10 -3.00 6.36
C ALA A 338 13.76 -3.96 5.21
N LYS A 339 14.03 -5.26 5.36
CA LYS A 339 13.72 -6.26 4.32
C LYS A 339 12.21 -6.34 4.10
N THR A 340 11.40 -6.26 5.16
CA THR A 340 9.93 -6.21 5.02
C THR A 340 9.48 -5.04 4.14
N TYR A 341 10.02 -3.84 4.37
CA TYR A 341 9.65 -2.66 3.57
C TYR A 341 10.16 -2.75 2.13
N MET A 342 11.36 -3.30 1.93
CA MET A 342 11.92 -3.53 0.59
C MET A 342 11.11 -4.59 -0.16
N ASP A 343 10.89 -5.77 0.43
CA ASP A 343 10.25 -6.89 -0.26
C ASP A 343 8.77 -6.60 -0.58
N VAL A 344 8.04 -5.97 0.34
CA VAL A 344 6.67 -5.51 0.08
C VAL A 344 6.67 -4.41 -1.00
N GLY A 345 7.59 -3.45 -0.91
CA GLY A 345 7.74 -2.39 -1.91
C GLY A 345 8.07 -2.93 -3.30
N LEU A 346 8.98 -3.90 -3.39
CA LEU A 346 9.32 -4.59 -4.65
C LEU A 346 8.10 -5.34 -5.21
N GLY A 347 7.38 -6.09 -4.37
CA GLY A 347 6.15 -6.76 -4.80
C GLY A 347 5.08 -5.80 -5.31
N MET A 348 4.91 -4.63 -4.65
CA MET A 348 3.99 -3.59 -5.12
C MET A 348 4.45 -2.96 -6.43
N GLY A 349 5.74 -2.69 -6.57
CA GLY A 349 6.33 -2.13 -7.78
C GLY A 349 6.23 -3.09 -8.96
N GLU A 350 6.49 -4.37 -8.76
CA GLU A 350 6.34 -5.43 -9.78
C GLU A 350 4.89 -5.53 -10.27
N ALA A 351 3.93 -5.59 -9.34
CA ALA A 351 2.51 -5.63 -9.68
C ALA A 351 2.08 -4.39 -10.48
N MET A 352 2.54 -3.21 -10.07
CA MET A 352 2.30 -1.95 -10.80
C MET A 352 2.90 -1.99 -12.20
N ALA A 353 4.17 -2.35 -12.33
CA ALA A 353 4.89 -2.43 -13.60
C ALA A 353 4.23 -3.42 -14.57
N LYS A 354 3.76 -4.58 -14.06
CA LYS A 354 3.01 -5.56 -14.87
C LYS A 354 1.73 -4.96 -15.45
N MET A 355 0.94 -4.23 -14.65
CA MET A 355 -0.29 -3.61 -15.12
C MET A 355 -0.06 -2.44 -16.09
N LEU A 356 1.07 -1.72 -15.97
CA LEU A 356 1.46 -0.66 -16.91
C LEU A 356 1.84 -1.22 -18.28
N LYS A 357 2.52 -2.36 -18.34
CA LYS A 357 2.93 -3.03 -19.60
C LYS A 357 1.75 -3.67 -20.34
N SER A 358 0.65 -3.97 -19.66
CA SER A 358 -0.52 -4.63 -20.27
C SER A 358 -1.54 -3.65 -20.88
N LYS A 359 -1.25 -2.36 -20.84
CA LYS A 359 -2.01 -1.29 -21.52
C LYS A 359 -1.44 -1.00 -22.89
#